data_f8d865c4d4c1315008f1b98c33ca63f1
#
_entry.id   f8d865c4d4c1315008f1b98c33ca63f1
#
_cell.length_a   1.000
_cell.length_b   1.000
_cell.length_c   1.000
_cell.angle_alpha   90.00
_cell.angle_beta   90.00
_cell.angle_gamma   90.00
#
_symmetry.space_group_name_H-M   'P 1'
#
loop_
_entity.id
_entity.type
_entity.pdbx_description
1 polymer ?
#
loop_
_entity_poly.entity_id
_entity_poly.type
_entity_poly.pdbx_seq_one_letter_code
_entity_poly.pdbx_strand_id
1 'polypeptide(L)'
;DRPFVITQFAINQFGYSNCGLSSSKLVKLADDNPYIDALGFNCGIGPGHMEQFILKERRHTDKYLSALPNAGYPQAVSGRMIFSDKNMDYYSDKMCELLNAGADIIGGCCGTTPDYIDRIASKADFTQNRVKAVIGRLIIQYRQ
;
A
#
# COMPACT_ATOMS: atom_id res chain seq x y z
N ASP A 1 -22.17 -13.67 8.35
CA ASP A 1 -20.93 -13.44 7.57
C ASP A 1 -21.03 -12.09 6.88
N ARG A 2 -20.09 -11.20 7.14
CA ARG A 2 -19.94 -9.92 6.44
C ARG A 2 -18.66 -9.94 5.58
N PRO A 3 -18.59 -9.14 4.51
CA PRO A 3 -17.39 -9.02 3.73
C PRO A 3 -16.22 -8.45 4.55
N PHE A 4 -15.00 -8.81 4.17
CA PHE A 4 -13.78 -8.17 4.68
C PHE A 4 -13.65 -6.77 4.07
N VAL A 5 -13.55 -5.76 4.90
CA VAL A 5 -13.56 -4.35 4.47
C VAL A 5 -12.19 -3.73 4.60
N ILE A 6 -11.65 -3.26 3.49
CA ILE A 6 -10.39 -2.53 3.43
C ILE A 6 -10.68 -1.05 3.12
N THR A 7 -10.23 -0.15 3.96
CA THR A 7 -10.31 1.29 3.73
C THR A 7 -8.94 1.83 3.31
N GLN A 8 -8.89 2.53 2.18
CA GLN A 8 -7.67 3.07 1.61
C GLN A 8 -7.73 4.60 1.52
N PHE A 9 -6.62 5.25 1.85
CA PHE A 9 -6.49 6.70 1.80
C PHE A 9 -5.35 7.12 0.88
N ALA A 10 -5.60 8.10 0.02
CA ALA A 10 -4.54 8.77 -0.72
C ALA A 10 -3.99 9.94 0.11
N ILE A 11 -2.68 9.96 0.30
CA ILE A 11 -1.96 11.02 0.99
C ILE A 11 -0.82 11.56 0.12
N ASN A 12 -0.46 12.81 0.33
CA ASN A 12 0.70 13.43 -0.31
C ASN A 12 2.00 13.10 0.47
N GLN A 13 3.13 13.55 -0.04
CA GLN A 13 4.45 13.34 0.57
C GLN A 13 4.61 13.91 2.00
N PHE A 14 3.73 14.80 2.40
CA PHE A 14 3.69 15.37 3.75
C PHE A 14 2.73 14.64 4.69
N GLY A 15 2.04 13.61 4.20
CA GLY A 15 1.11 12.79 4.97
C GLY A 15 -0.28 13.37 5.13
N TYR A 16 -0.73 14.21 4.19
CA TYR A 16 -2.08 14.79 4.22
C TYR A 16 -2.90 14.33 3.03
N SER A 17 -4.18 14.05 3.27
CA SER A 17 -5.16 13.83 2.21
C SER A 17 -5.52 15.15 1.50
N ASN A 18 -6.19 15.05 0.35
CA ASN A 18 -6.68 16.22 -0.38
C ASN A 18 -7.66 17.09 0.45
N CYS A 19 -8.30 16.51 1.46
CA CYS A 19 -9.17 17.23 2.41
C CYS A 19 -8.41 17.80 3.62
N GLY A 20 -7.07 17.74 3.63
CA GLY A 20 -6.24 18.28 4.71
C GLY A 20 -6.17 17.43 5.97
N LEU A 21 -6.69 16.20 5.97
CA LEU A 21 -6.57 15.28 7.10
C LEU A 21 -5.21 14.60 7.11
N SER A 22 -4.54 14.60 8.27
CA SER A 22 -3.27 13.89 8.43
C SER A 22 -3.44 12.38 8.43
N SER A 23 -2.36 11.65 8.08
CA SER A 23 -2.31 10.19 8.11
C SER A 23 -2.80 9.61 9.44
N SER A 24 -2.35 10.17 10.56
CA SER A 24 -2.76 9.71 11.90
C SER A 24 -4.25 9.95 12.19
N LYS A 25 -4.81 11.05 11.69
CA LYS A 25 -6.25 11.30 11.83
C LYS A 25 -7.07 10.32 11.02
N LEU A 26 -6.62 10.01 9.79
CA LEU A 26 -7.27 9.03 8.91
C LEU A 26 -7.21 7.62 9.51
N VAL A 27 -6.03 7.22 9.99
CA VAL A 27 -5.83 5.92 10.65
C VAL A 27 -6.74 5.81 11.88
N LYS A 28 -6.76 6.83 12.75
CA LYS A 28 -7.63 6.79 13.92
C LYS A 28 -9.11 6.67 13.56
N LEU A 29 -9.59 7.40 12.57
CA LEU A 29 -10.99 7.31 12.13
C LEU A 29 -11.35 5.91 11.62
N ALA A 30 -10.43 5.26 10.90
CA ALA A 30 -10.65 3.91 10.40
C ALA A 30 -10.48 2.85 11.51
N ASP A 31 -9.56 3.07 12.44
CA ASP A 31 -9.32 2.15 13.56
C ASP A 31 -10.49 2.13 14.53
N ASP A 32 -11.06 3.29 14.83
CA ASP A 32 -12.25 3.44 15.70
C ASP A 32 -13.51 2.78 15.09
N ASN A 33 -13.52 2.46 13.79
CA ASN A 33 -14.70 1.89 13.13
C ASN A 33 -14.67 0.35 13.18
N PRO A 34 -15.62 -0.31 13.90
CA PRO A 34 -15.62 -1.77 14.05
C PRO A 34 -15.92 -2.56 12.77
N TYR A 35 -16.41 -1.89 11.72
CA TYR A 35 -16.72 -2.53 10.43
C TYR A 35 -15.56 -2.54 9.44
N ILE A 36 -14.44 -1.91 9.78
CA ILE A 36 -13.22 -1.91 8.98
C ILE A 36 -12.26 -2.95 9.52
N ASP A 37 -11.82 -3.88 8.66
CA ASP A 37 -10.90 -4.97 9.01
C ASP A 37 -9.44 -4.62 8.70
N ALA A 38 -9.23 -3.87 7.62
CA ALA A 38 -7.94 -3.37 7.21
C ALA A 38 -8.03 -1.90 6.79
N LEU A 39 -6.95 -1.17 7.01
CA LEU A 39 -6.83 0.22 6.61
C LEU A 39 -5.44 0.46 6.01
N GLY A 40 -5.26 1.56 5.30
CA GLY A 40 -3.94 1.89 4.78
C GLY A 40 -3.93 2.97 3.73
N PHE A 41 -2.86 2.96 2.95
CA PHE A 41 -2.60 4.01 1.99
C PHE A 41 -2.45 3.45 0.58
N ASN A 42 -3.06 4.13 -0.38
CA ASN A 42 -2.87 3.82 -1.78
C ASN A 42 -2.68 5.09 -2.59
N CYS A 43 -1.96 5.00 -3.70
CA CYS A 43 -1.73 6.14 -4.59
C CYS A 43 -1.02 7.33 -3.90
N GLY A 44 -0.99 8.49 -4.55
CA GLY A 44 -0.45 9.74 -4.01
C GLY A 44 1.07 9.81 -3.93
N ILE A 45 1.72 8.77 -3.44
CA ILE A 45 3.18 8.70 -3.23
C ILE A 45 3.76 7.37 -3.66
N GLY A 46 5.08 7.36 -3.87
CA GLY A 46 5.85 6.14 -4.14
C GLY A 46 6.22 5.38 -2.87
N PRO A 47 6.81 4.17 -3.01
CA PRO A 47 7.05 3.27 -1.89
C PRO A 47 8.03 3.82 -0.85
N GLY A 48 9.07 4.54 -1.28
CA GLY A 48 10.05 5.12 -0.36
C GLY A 48 9.44 6.19 0.57
N HIS A 49 8.48 6.99 0.08
CA HIS A 49 7.76 7.94 0.93
C HIS A 49 6.70 7.23 1.80
N MET A 50 6.08 6.18 1.29
CA MET A 50 5.03 5.47 2.04
C MET A 50 5.59 4.74 3.27
N GLU A 51 6.83 4.28 3.22
CA GLU A 51 7.48 3.55 4.30
C GLU A 51 7.43 4.30 5.64
N GLN A 52 7.75 5.59 5.64
CA GLN A 52 7.73 6.40 6.86
C GLN A 52 6.33 6.49 7.50
N PHE A 53 5.27 6.50 6.67
CA PHE A 53 3.90 6.52 7.17
C PHE A 53 3.47 5.16 7.69
N ILE A 54 3.87 4.05 7.04
CA ILE A 54 3.62 2.71 7.55
C ILE A 54 4.31 2.50 8.90
N LEU A 55 5.59 2.85 9.03
CA LEU A 55 6.32 2.80 10.30
C LEU A 55 5.65 3.61 11.42
N LYS A 56 5.20 4.82 11.09
CA LYS A 56 4.54 5.71 12.03
C LYS A 56 3.19 5.16 12.46
N GLU A 57 2.37 4.79 11.50
CA GLU A 57 0.96 4.47 11.75
C GLU A 57 0.79 3.03 12.28
N ARG A 58 1.74 2.13 12.07
CA ARG A 58 1.73 0.79 12.69
C ARG A 58 1.59 0.82 14.21
N ARG A 59 2.06 1.88 14.85
CA ARG A 59 1.99 2.06 16.31
C ARG A 59 0.60 2.47 16.81
N HIS A 60 -0.29 2.87 15.90
CA HIS A 60 -1.59 3.46 16.21
C HIS A 60 -2.78 2.55 15.86
N THR A 61 -2.52 1.35 15.34
CA THR A 61 -3.58 0.41 14.98
C THR A 61 -3.10 -1.03 15.07
N ASP A 62 -3.97 -1.92 15.54
CA ASP A 62 -3.75 -3.38 15.50
C ASP A 62 -4.44 -4.03 14.30
N LYS A 63 -5.23 -3.28 13.53
CA LYS A 63 -5.84 -3.76 12.29
C LYS A 63 -4.79 -4.06 11.23
N TYR A 64 -5.18 -4.82 10.22
CA TYR A 64 -4.31 -5.03 9.07
C TYR A 64 -3.99 -3.70 8.39
N LEU A 65 -2.70 -3.46 8.14
CA LEU A 65 -2.21 -2.23 7.51
C LEU A 65 -1.79 -2.51 6.08
N SER A 66 -2.36 -1.78 5.13
CA SER A 66 -2.08 -1.95 3.71
C SER A 66 -1.28 -0.81 3.11
N ALA A 67 -0.39 -1.16 2.18
CA ALA A 67 0.48 -0.22 1.46
C ALA A 67 0.45 -0.51 -0.04
N LEU A 68 -0.17 0.38 -0.81
CA LEU A 68 -0.34 0.26 -2.26
C LEU A 68 0.22 1.51 -2.97
N PRO A 69 1.54 1.73 -2.96
CA PRO A 69 2.15 2.92 -3.54
C PRO A 69 2.13 2.93 -5.06
N ASN A 70 2.41 4.09 -5.64
CA ASN A 70 2.64 4.23 -7.07
C ASN A 70 4.03 3.67 -7.45
N ALA A 71 4.13 3.02 -8.61
CA ALA A 71 5.41 2.59 -9.17
C ALA A 71 6.09 3.69 -9.98
N GLY A 72 5.41 4.80 -10.25
CA GLY A 72 5.92 5.96 -10.96
C GLY A 72 4.92 7.10 -10.90
N TYR A 73 5.39 8.30 -11.26
CA TYR A 73 4.50 9.44 -11.41
C TYR A 73 4.07 9.55 -12.87
N PRO A 74 2.78 9.74 -13.15
CA PRO A 74 2.32 9.94 -14.51
C PRO A 74 2.86 11.28 -15.06
N GLN A 75 3.51 11.21 -16.21
CA GLN A 75 3.92 12.38 -16.98
C GLN A 75 3.06 12.50 -18.23
N ALA A 76 2.48 13.67 -18.46
CA ALA A 76 1.77 13.94 -19.70
C ALA A 76 2.78 14.28 -20.80
N VAL A 77 2.98 13.36 -21.75
CA VAL A 77 3.84 13.58 -22.92
C VAL A 77 2.96 13.44 -24.16
N SER A 78 2.87 14.52 -24.93
CA SER A 78 2.09 14.56 -26.19
C SER A 78 0.64 14.04 -26.04
N GLY A 79 -0.04 14.43 -24.95
CA GLY A 79 -1.43 14.04 -24.69
C GLY A 79 -1.62 12.58 -24.21
N ARG A 80 -0.53 11.87 -23.94
CA ARG A 80 -0.56 10.53 -23.34
C ARG A 80 0.06 10.55 -21.95
N MET A 81 -0.53 9.80 -21.04
CA MET A 81 0.06 9.57 -19.72
C MET A 81 1.12 8.47 -19.85
N ILE A 82 2.37 8.85 -19.60
CA ILE A 82 3.50 7.92 -19.57
C ILE A 82 3.99 7.84 -18.13
N PHE A 83 4.21 6.62 -17.66
CA PHE A 83 4.89 6.39 -16.39
C PHE A 83 6.38 6.22 -16.69
N SER A 84 7.17 7.25 -16.39
CA SER A 84 8.63 7.20 -16.48
C SER A 84 9.18 6.52 -15.22
N ASP A 85 10.26 5.78 -15.41
CA ASP A 85 11.01 5.02 -14.41
C ASP A 85 10.40 3.66 -14.04
N LYS A 86 10.64 2.71 -14.93
CA LYS A 86 10.38 1.29 -14.69
C LYS A 86 11.53 0.63 -13.89
N ASN A 87 11.84 1.15 -12.72
CA ASN A 87 12.80 0.46 -11.84
C ASN A 87 12.05 -0.56 -10.98
N MET A 88 11.78 -1.71 -11.58
CA MET A 88 11.04 -2.80 -10.96
C MET A 88 11.78 -3.40 -9.77
N ASP A 89 13.12 -3.43 -9.83
CA ASP A 89 13.95 -3.93 -8.74
C ASP A 89 13.88 -3.02 -7.53
N TYR A 90 14.10 -1.72 -7.72
CA TYR A 90 13.92 -0.73 -6.66
C TYR A 90 12.52 -0.79 -6.02
N TYR A 91 11.49 -0.86 -6.87
CA TYR A 91 10.11 -0.92 -6.38
C TYR A 91 9.89 -2.18 -5.52
N SER A 92 10.29 -3.35 -6.02
CA SER A 92 10.12 -4.61 -5.30
C SER A 92 10.92 -4.66 -4.01
N ASP A 93 12.14 -4.11 -3.98
CA ASP A 93 12.95 -4.02 -2.76
C ASP A 93 12.26 -3.13 -1.71
N LYS A 94 11.77 -1.96 -2.13
CA LYS A 94 10.98 -1.07 -1.26
C LYS A 94 9.68 -1.71 -0.76
N MET A 95 9.04 -2.55 -1.55
CA MET A 95 7.86 -3.29 -1.10
C MET A 95 8.19 -4.31 0.00
N CYS A 96 9.37 -4.94 -0.07
CA CYS A 96 9.85 -5.79 1.02
C CYS A 96 10.15 -4.96 2.29
N GLU A 97 10.72 -3.76 2.14
CA GLU A 97 10.93 -2.84 3.27
C GLU A 97 9.61 -2.42 3.92
N LEU A 98 8.55 -2.18 3.12
CA LEU A 98 7.21 -1.88 3.63
C LEU A 98 6.62 -3.03 4.48
N LEU A 99 6.86 -4.29 4.10
CA LEU A 99 6.49 -5.44 4.93
C LEU A 99 7.24 -5.42 6.26
N ASN A 100 8.55 -5.15 6.24
CA ASN A 100 9.38 -5.05 7.44
C ASN A 100 8.96 -3.85 8.32
N ALA A 101 8.49 -2.77 7.70
CA ALA A 101 7.95 -1.60 8.39
C ALA A 101 6.60 -1.86 9.09
N GLY A 102 5.97 -2.99 8.83
CA GLY A 102 4.73 -3.41 9.47
C GLY A 102 3.48 -3.39 8.60
N ALA A 103 3.61 -3.23 7.28
CA ALA A 103 2.50 -3.49 6.37
C ALA A 103 2.15 -4.99 6.38
N ASP A 104 0.88 -5.30 6.45
CA ASP A 104 0.35 -6.67 6.37
C ASP A 104 -0.08 -7.00 4.93
N ILE A 105 -0.51 -6.00 4.19
CA ILE A 105 -1.02 -6.11 2.82
C ILE A 105 -0.20 -5.16 1.94
N ILE A 106 0.43 -5.69 0.90
CA ILE A 106 1.19 -4.90 -0.07
C ILE A 106 0.69 -5.14 -1.49
N GLY A 107 0.96 -4.20 -2.38
CA GLY A 107 0.59 -4.28 -3.79
C GLY A 107 0.97 -3.00 -4.50
N GLY A 108 0.25 -2.65 -5.54
CA GLY A 108 0.56 -1.47 -6.31
C GLY A 108 -0.64 -0.65 -6.71
N CYS A 109 -0.39 0.60 -7.08
CA CYS A 109 -1.36 1.53 -7.63
C CYS A 109 -0.89 2.01 -9.01
N CYS A 110 -0.90 3.31 -9.28
CA CYS A 110 -0.54 3.87 -10.58
C CYS A 110 0.85 3.44 -11.05
N GLY A 111 0.94 3.02 -12.30
CA GLY A 111 2.20 2.59 -12.92
C GLY A 111 2.61 1.15 -12.65
N THR A 112 1.93 0.42 -11.77
CA THR A 112 2.19 -1.00 -11.56
C THR A 112 1.52 -1.87 -12.63
N THR A 113 2.21 -2.92 -13.04
CA THR A 113 1.74 -3.94 -13.98
C THR A 113 1.80 -5.32 -13.31
N PRO A 114 1.24 -6.38 -13.92
CA PRO A 114 1.39 -7.74 -13.40
C PRO A 114 2.83 -8.16 -13.14
N ASP A 115 3.79 -7.69 -13.96
CA ASP A 115 5.22 -8.00 -13.78
C ASP A 115 5.77 -7.44 -12.46
N TYR A 116 5.33 -6.25 -12.04
CA TYR A 116 5.66 -5.69 -10.72
C TYR A 116 5.15 -6.59 -9.59
N ILE A 117 3.92 -7.07 -9.71
CA ILE A 117 3.32 -7.94 -8.70
C ILE A 117 4.05 -9.30 -8.63
N ASP A 118 4.38 -9.88 -9.78
CA ASP A 118 5.18 -11.12 -9.83
C ASP A 118 6.57 -10.93 -9.21
N ARG A 119 7.22 -9.79 -9.48
CA ARG A 119 8.52 -9.46 -8.91
C ARG A 119 8.45 -9.32 -7.39
N ILE A 120 7.44 -8.63 -6.86
CA ILE A 120 7.20 -8.50 -5.43
C ILE A 120 6.95 -9.89 -4.82
N ALA A 121 6.06 -10.67 -5.40
CA ALA A 121 5.70 -12.00 -4.90
C ALA A 121 6.88 -12.98 -4.85
N SER A 122 7.84 -12.82 -5.78
CA SER A 122 9.06 -13.65 -5.81
C SER A 122 10.10 -13.27 -4.76
N LYS A 123 10.11 -12.01 -4.29
CA LYS A 123 11.08 -11.47 -3.32
C LYS A 123 10.56 -11.43 -1.89
N ALA A 124 9.27 -11.21 -1.72
CA ALA A 124 8.68 -10.97 -0.41
C ALA A 124 8.62 -12.23 0.44
N ASP A 125 9.12 -12.15 1.67
CA ASP A 125 8.99 -13.20 2.68
C ASP A 125 7.69 -13.00 3.46
N PHE A 126 6.73 -13.88 3.24
CA PHE A 126 5.43 -13.87 3.92
C PHE A 126 5.37 -14.81 5.14
N THR A 127 6.49 -15.38 5.57
CA THR A 127 6.53 -16.38 6.65
C THR A 127 6.47 -15.78 8.05
N GLN A 128 6.64 -14.46 8.20
CA GLN A 128 6.67 -13.80 9.49
C GLN A 128 5.28 -13.37 10.00
N ASN A 129 4.86 -14.00 11.06
CA ASN A 129 3.89 -13.69 12.15
C ASN A 129 2.55 -13.00 11.90
N ARG A 130 2.20 -12.50 10.75
CA ARG A 130 0.85 -12.07 10.35
C ARG A 130 0.57 -12.55 8.94
N VAL A 131 -0.68 -12.84 8.65
CA VAL A 131 -1.09 -13.17 7.28
C VAL A 131 -0.81 -11.96 6.41
N LYS A 132 0.29 -12.01 5.67
CA LYS A 132 0.69 -10.96 4.73
C LYS A 132 0.27 -11.35 3.34
N ALA A 133 -0.16 -10.36 2.58
CA ALA A 133 -0.74 -10.59 1.27
C ALA A 133 -0.26 -9.57 0.24
N VAL A 134 -0.10 -10.00 -1.01
CA VAL A 134 0.13 -9.11 -2.14
C VAL A 134 -1.19 -8.89 -2.88
N ILE A 135 -1.68 -7.65 -2.89
CA ILE A 135 -2.88 -7.31 -3.64
C ILE A 135 -2.53 -7.11 -5.12
N GLY A 136 -3.19 -7.87 -5.96
CA GLY A 136 -2.98 -7.97 -7.40
C GLY A 136 -3.18 -9.40 -7.88
N ARG A 137 -2.78 -10.37 -7.05
CA ARG A 137 -3.14 -11.81 -7.19
C ARG A 137 -4.24 -12.25 -6.23
N LEU A 138 -4.65 -11.46 -5.29
CA LEU A 138 -5.19 -11.92 -4.00
C LEU A 138 -6.68 -11.88 -3.82
N ILE A 139 -7.43 -11.43 -4.76
CA ILE A 139 -8.89 -11.63 -4.71
C ILE A 139 -9.24 -13.14 -4.71
N ILE A 140 -8.28 -14.01 -4.99
CA ILE A 140 -8.50 -15.46 -5.17
C ILE A 140 -7.99 -16.32 -3.99
N GLN A 141 -7.05 -15.88 -3.17
CA GLN A 141 -6.42 -16.74 -2.14
C GLN A 141 -6.98 -16.61 -0.71
N TYR A 142 -7.77 -15.62 -0.40
CA TYR A 142 -8.41 -15.46 0.92
C TYR A 142 -9.73 -16.23 1.11
N ARG A 143 -10.00 -17.21 0.28
CA ARG A 143 -11.17 -18.09 0.45
C ARG A 143 -10.82 -19.50 0.95
N GLN A 144 -9.73 -19.63 1.71
CA GLN A 144 -9.51 -20.88 2.43
C GLN A 144 -9.42 -20.63 3.92
#